data_7e225c29d66b0aae5ee2513f0fef1c02
#
_entry.id   7e225c29d66b0aae5ee2513f0fef1c02
#
_cell.length_a   1.000
_cell.length_b   1.000
_cell.length_c   1.000
_cell.angle_alpha   90.00
_cell.angle_beta   90.00
_cell.angle_gamma   90.00
#
_symmetry.space_group_name_H-M   'P 1'
#
loop_
_entity.id
_entity.type
_entity.pdbx_description
1 polymer ?
#
loop_
_entity_poly.entity_id
_entity_poly.type
_entity_poly.pdbx_seq_one_letter_code
_entity_poly.pdbx_strand_id
1 'polypeptide(L)'
;KGHTLKNGELTLKSSMKEPGFLRYRVVAKVDGKRYDNMTTVGYAIDKIRPTTAEPKDFDEFWSDAIAAARKMDLDPKLVLLAEKCSSTHNAYEISFQNERPGSRIYGILSVPKKAGKYPALLRVPGAGIRPYNPEFNEGVITLNIGIHGIPVTLPDQVYRNLSAGGLNGYPSMNMNKRDSL
;
A
#
# COMPACT_ATOMS: atom_id res chain seq x y z
N LYS A 1 2.86 28.56 21.05
CA LYS A 1 3.46 29.78 21.58
C LYS A 1 4.91 29.84 21.12
N GLY A 2 5.39 31.01 20.66
CA GLY A 2 6.79 31.22 20.27
C GLY A 2 7.63 31.65 21.47
N HIS A 3 8.89 31.25 21.50
CA HIS A 3 9.87 31.65 22.50
C HIS A 3 11.15 32.08 21.77
N THR A 4 11.77 33.14 22.27
CA THR A 4 13.12 33.53 21.85
C THR A 4 14.12 32.92 22.82
N LEU A 5 15.10 32.18 22.28
CA LEU A 5 16.07 31.42 23.06
C LEU A 5 17.38 32.20 23.12
N LYS A 6 17.97 32.37 24.30
CA LYS A 6 19.26 33.05 24.46
C LYS A 6 20.44 32.18 24.00
N ASN A 7 20.34 30.86 24.20
CA ASN A 7 21.44 29.90 23.96
C ASN A 7 21.03 28.80 22.95
N GLY A 8 19.90 28.93 22.27
CA GLY A 8 19.41 27.88 21.36
C GLY A 8 18.83 26.65 22.08
N GLU A 9 18.72 26.67 23.41
CA GLU A 9 18.21 25.52 24.18
C GLU A 9 16.83 25.80 24.77
N LEU A 10 15.95 24.82 24.70
CA LEU A 10 14.64 24.84 25.33
C LEU A 10 14.33 23.45 25.94
N THR A 11 14.14 23.45 27.25
CA THR A 11 13.65 22.26 27.96
C THR A 11 12.17 22.41 28.25
N LEU A 12 11.39 21.45 27.78
CA LEU A 12 9.96 21.36 28.05
C LEU A 12 9.67 20.10 28.87
N LYS A 13 8.86 20.26 29.91
CA LYS A 13 8.32 19.13 30.68
C LYS A 13 6.83 18.98 30.38
N SER A 14 6.38 17.77 30.16
CA SER A 14 4.99 17.46 29.99
C SER A 14 4.70 16.05 30.51
N SER A 15 3.46 15.78 30.81
CA SER A 15 2.99 14.46 31.25
C SER A 15 1.67 14.11 30.57
N MET A 16 1.38 12.84 30.52
CA MET A 16 0.09 12.30 30.07
C MET A 16 -0.63 11.63 31.25
N LYS A 17 -1.95 11.74 31.26
CA LYS A 17 -2.80 11.04 32.24
C LYS A 17 -3.31 9.71 31.70
N GLU A 18 -3.55 9.66 30.38
CA GLU A 18 -4.07 8.50 29.68
C GLU A 18 -3.00 7.80 28.85
N PRO A 19 -3.07 6.48 28.67
CA PRO A 19 -2.18 5.74 27.78
C PRO A 19 -2.19 6.31 26.36
N GLY A 20 -1.01 6.41 25.73
CA GLY A 20 -0.94 6.98 24.39
C GLY A 20 0.45 7.48 24.03
N PHE A 21 0.49 8.36 23.04
CA PHE A 21 1.72 8.92 22.50
C PHE A 21 1.71 10.43 22.59
N LEU A 22 2.73 11.00 23.23
CA LEU A 22 2.99 12.42 23.26
C LEU A 22 4.01 12.79 22.19
N ARG A 23 3.61 13.63 21.24
CA ARG A 23 4.49 14.11 20.18
C ARG A 23 4.84 15.58 20.41
N TYR A 24 6.13 15.85 20.45
CA TYR A 24 6.66 17.21 20.37
C TYR A 24 7.06 17.50 18.92
N ARG A 25 6.60 18.62 18.42
CA ARG A 25 7.05 19.21 17.16
C ARG A 25 7.70 20.55 17.45
N VAL A 26 8.96 20.67 17.08
CA VAL A 26 9.73 21.89 17.26
C VAL A 26 9.96 22.54 15.91
N VAL A 27 9.60 23.80 15.81
CA VAL A 27 9.84 24.61 14.60
C VAL A 27 10.70 25.77 15.02
N ALA A 28 11.89 25.90 14.47
CA ALA A 28 12.79 27.02 14.68
C ALA A 28 12.95 27.83 13.38
N LYS A 29 13.10 29.11 13.50
CA LYS A 29 13.49 30.02 12.42
C LYS A 29 14.82 30.67 12.79
N VAL A 30 15.84 30.43 11.97
CA VAL A 30 17.19 31.01 12.17
C VAL A 30 17.60 31.63 10.83
N ASP A 31 17.92 32.90 10.81
CA ASP A 31 18.34 33.65 9.63
C ASP A 31 17.40 33.46 8.43
N GLY A 32 16.08 33.53 8.69
CA GLY A 32 15.04 33.36 7.68
C GLY A 32 14.78 31.91 7.25
N LYS A 33 15.62 30.96 7.62
CA LYS A 33 15.48 29.54 7.32
C LYS A 33 14.65 28.81 8.39
N ARG A 34 13.73 27.98 7.95
CA ARG A 34 12.88 27.15 8.82
C ARG A 34 13.51 25.77 9.03
N TYR A 35 13.58 25.37 10.28
CA TYR A 35 13.92 24.02 10.73
C TYR A 35 12.71 23.41 11.42
N ASP A 36 12.41 22.15 11.12
CA ASP A 36 11.25 21.43 11.65
C ASP A 36 11.68 20.02 12.05
N ASN A 37 11.45 19.66 13.30
CA ASN A 37 11.77 18.32 13.79
C ASN A 37 10.70 17.87 14.78
N MET A 38 10.59 16.55 14.97
CA MET A 38 9.63 15.97 15.91
C MET A 38 10.21 14.78 16.66
N THR A 39 9.72 14.60 17.88
CA THR A 39 9.98 13.39 18.67
C THR A 39 8.69 12.93 19.33
N THR A 40 8.60 11.63 19.59
CA THR A 40 7.40 11.03 20.18
C THR A 40 7.82 10.10 21.31
N VAL A 41 7.10 10.17 22.42
CA VAL A 41 7.28 9.29 23.59
C VAL A 41 5.97 8.55 23.84
N GLY A 42 6.05 7.25 24.07
CA GLY A 42 4.91 6.43 24.48
C GLY A 42 4.75 6.44 26.01
N TYR A 43 3.51 6.53 26.48
CA TYR A 43 3.15 6.42 27.89
C TYR A 43 2.17 5.27 28.09
N ALA A 44 2.47 4.36 29.01
CA ALA A 44 1.66 3.19 29.33
C ALA A 44 1.14 2.47 28.07
N ILE A 45 2.00 2.24 27.10
CA ILE A 45 1.65 1.74 25.75
C ILE A 45 1.00 0.34 25.81
N ASP A 46 1.34 -0.46 26.80
CA ASP A 46 0.74 -1.74 27.12
C ASP A 46 -0.74 -1.66 27.54
N LYS A 47 -1.18 -0.49 27.95
CA LYS A 47 -2.56 -0.19 28.37
C LYS A 47 -3.43 0.43 27.27
N ILE A 48 -2.86 0.72 26.11
CA ILE A 48 -3.64 1.20 24.96
C ILE A 48 -4.60 0.08 24.53
N ARG A 49 -5.86 0.43 24.37
CA ARG A 49 -6.91 -0.47 23.91
C ARG A 49 -7.40 -0.04 22.52
N PRO A 50 -7.82 -0.98 21.68
CA PRO A 50 -8.48 -0.65 20.41
C PRO A 50 -9.69 0.26 20.65
N THR A 51 -9.88 1.25 19.79
CA THR A 51 -11.05 2.14 19.83
C THR A 51 -12.26 1.57 19.09
N THR A 52 -12.02 0.54 18.30
CA THR A 52 -13.07 -0.16 17.53
C THR A 52 -13.01 -1.65 17.86
N ALA A 53 -14.15 -2.29 17.84
CA ALA A 53 -14.27 -3.74 17.95
C ALA A 53 -14.37 -4.34 16.53
N GLU A 54 -13.91 -5.55 16.40
CA GLU A 54 -14.12 -6.35 15.19
C GLU A 54 -15.64 -6.57 14.98
N PRO A 55 -16.14 -6.41 13.75
CA PRO A 55 -17.55 -6.72 13.44
C PRO A 55 -17.87 -8.17 13.81
N LYS A 56 -19.08 -8.40 14.34
CA LYS A 56 -19.49 -9.74 14.82
C LYS A 56 -19.51 -10.80 13.71
N ASP A 57 -19.67 -10.38 12.48
CA ASP A 57 -19.76 -11.21 11.28
C ASP A 57 -18.49 -11.15 10.42
N PHE A 58 -17.36 -10.74 11.00
CA PHE A 58 -16.11 -10.58 10.25
C PHE A 58 -15.67 -11.88 9.58
N ASP A 59 -15.62 -12.97 10.32
CA ASP A 59 -15.19 -14.28 9.80
C ASP A 59 -16.18 -14.84 8.77
N GLU A 60 -17.47 -14.70 9.00
CA GLU A 60 -18.52 -15.13 8.07
C GLU A 60 -18.42 -14.35 6.75
N PHE A 61 -18.33 -13.02 6.83
CA PHE A 61 -18.19 -12.15 5.66
C PHE A 61 -16.98 -12.54 4.78
N TRP A 62 -15.82 -12.75 5.39
CA TRP A 62 -14.62 -13.13 4.64
C TRP A 62 -14.66 -14.56 4.13
N SER A 63 -15.24 -15.49 4.89
CA SER A 63 -15.44 -16.86 4.46
C SER A 63 -16.32 -16.94 3.22
N ASP A 64 -17.41 -16.19 3.20
CA ASP A 64 -18.34 -16.13 2.07
C ASP A 64 -17.70 -15.47 0.84
N ALA A 65 -16.98 -14.36 1.03
CA ALA A 65 -16.26 -13.68 -0.05
C ALA A 65 -15.20 -14.59 -0.68
N ILE A 66 -14.42 -15.31 0.13
CA ILE A 66 -13.43 -16.28 -0.35
C ILE A 66 -14.10 -17.46 -1.06
N ALA A 67 -15.21 -17.99 -0.53
CA ALA A 67 -15.96 -19.06 -1.13
C ALA A 67 -16.55 -18.66 -2.50
N ALA A 68 -17.04 -17.44 -2.60
CA ALA A 68 -17.53 -16.88 -3.87
C ALA A 68 -16.40 -16.73 -4.90
N ALA A 69 -15.26 -16.17 -4.50
CA ALA A 69 -14.12 -16.01 -5.39
C ALA A 69 -13.56 -17.34 -5.89
N ARG A 70 -13.56 -18.38 -5.05
CA ARG A 70 -13.07 -19.74 -5.41
C ARG A 70 -13.95 -20.46 -6.42
N LYS A 71 -15.16 -20.01 -6.68
CA LYS A 71 -16.05 -20.57 -7.72
C LYS A 71 -15.66 -20.12 -9.13
N MET A 72 -14.83 -19.09 -9.24
CA MET A 72 -14.38 -18.55 -10.51
C MET A 72 -13.04 -19.17 -10.91
N ASP A 73 -12.93 -19.60 -12.17
CA ASP A 73 -11.65 -20.00 -12.74
C ASP A 73 -10.73 -18.80 -12.82
N LEU A 74 -9.50 -18.94 -12.36
CA LEU A 74 -8.49 -17.86 -12.36
C LEU A 74 -8.18 -17.37 -13.78
N ASP A 75 -8.29 -18.24 -14.81
CA ASP A 75 -7.97 -17.91 -16.21
C ASP A 75 -6.72 -17.01 -16.33
N PRO A 76 -5.53 -17.44 -15.85
CA PRO A 76 -4.35 -16.60 -15.87
C PRO A 76 -3.87 -16.35 -17.29
N LYS A 77 -3.58 -15.09 -17.63
CA LYS A 77 -2.98 -14.68 -18.90
C LYS A 77 -1.64 -14.05 -18.62
N LEU A 78 -0.60 -14.48 -19.33
CA LEU A 78 0.76 -13.98 -19.21
C LEU A 78 1.23 -13.44 -20.54
N VAL A 79 1.78 -12.23 -20.53
CA VAL A 79 2.42 -11.58 -21.68
C VAL A 79 3.85 -11.25 -21.30
N LEU A 80 4.83 -11.78 -22.03
CA LEU A 80 6.24 -11.49 -21.78
C LEU A 80 6.53 -10.02 -22.10
N LEU A 81 7.14 -9.32 -21.15
CA LEU A 81 7.63 -7.97 -21.31
C LEU A 81 9.15 -8.03 -21.60
N ALA A 82 9.49 -8.33 -22.83
CA ALA A 82 10.88 -8.62 -23.23
C ALA A 82 11.84 -7.47 -22.85
N GLU A 83 11.40 -6.22 -23.04
CA GLU A 83 12.15 -5.00 -22.73
C GLU A 83 12.31 -4.75 -21.21
N LYS A 84 11.54 -5.43 -20.39
CA LYS A 84 11.60 -5.34 -18.92
C LYS A 84 12.27 -6.56 -18.28
N CYS A 85 12.74 -7.52 -19.06
CA CYS A 85 13.50 -8.65 -18.54
C CYS A 85 14.90 -8.23 -18.10
N SER A 86 15.44 -8.90 -17.08
CA SER A 86 16.86 -8.77 -16.69
C SER A 86 17.71 -9.94 -17.25
N SER A 87 18.99 -9.93 -16.97
CA SER A 87 19.87 -11.07 -17.27
C SER A 87 19.45 -12.35 -16.52
N THR A 88 18.85 -12.20 -15.34
CA THR A 88 18.53 -13.32 -14.43
C THR A 88 17.05 -13.67 -14.36
N HIS A 89 16.13 -12.74 -14.73
CA HIS A 89 14.68 -12.92 -14.61
C HIS A 89 13.95 -12.56 -15.89
N ASN A 90 12.86 -13.27 -16.13
CA ASN A 90 11.81 -12.86 -17.04
C ASN A 90 10.77 -12.01 -16.30
N ALA A 91 10.24 -10.99 -16.98
CA ALA A 91 9.13 -10.18 -16.50
C ALA A 91 7.91 -10.41 -17.39
N TYR A 92 6.76 -10.61 -16.76
CA TYR A 92 5.49 -10.80 -17.46
C TYR A 92 4.46 -9.82 -16.92
N GLU A 93 3.65 -9.24 -17.81
CA GLU A 93 2.35 -8.79 -17.38
C GLU A 93 1.47 -10.03 -17.15
N ILE A 94 0.91 -10.14 -15.96
CA ILE A 94 -0.05 -11.18 -15.62
C ILE A 94 -1.42 -10.55 -15.39
N SER A 95 -2.47 -11.20 -15.86
CA SER A 95 -3.82 -10.90 -15.42
C SER A 95 -4.57 -12.18 -15.10
N PHE A 96 -5.47 -12.12 -14.15
CA PHE A 96 -6.32 -13.25 -13.75
C PHE A 96 -7.71 -12.77 -13.36
N GLN A 97 -8.66 -13.67 -13.53
CA GLN A 97 -10.07 -13.43 -13.22
C GLN A 97 -10.25 -13.22 -11.72
N ASN A 98 -11.07 -12.26 -11.37
CA ASN A 98 -11.53 -11.99 -10.00
C ASN A 98 -12.89 -12.64 -9.75
N GLU A 99 -13.56 -12.29 -8.68
CA GLU A 99 -14.86 -12.84 -8.22
C GLU A 99 -16.02 -12.70 -9.20
N ARG A 100 -15.93 -11.80 -10.20
CA ARG A 100 -16.98 -11.53 -11.18
C ARG A 100 -16.50 -11.80 -12.60
N PRO A 101 -17.34 -12.39 -13.47
CA PRO A 101 -17.00 -12.59 -14.86
C PRO A 101 -16.56 -11.30 -15.56
N GLY A 102 -15.41 -11.34 -16.23
CA GLY A 102 -14.83 -10.17 -16.89
C GLY A 102 -14.07 -9.19 -15.99
N SER A 103 -14.20 -9.30 -14.67
CA SER A 103 -13.37 -8.53 -13.73
C SER A 103 -11.99 -9.17 -13.59
N ARG A 104 -10.94 -8.45 -13.93
CA ARG A 104 -9.57 -8.97 -13.89
C ARG A 104 -8.68 -8.14 -12.98
N ILE A 105 -7.78 -8.81 -12.29
CA ILE A 105 -6.65 -8.20 -11.59
C ILE A 105 -5.44 -8.29 -12.50
N TYR A 106 -4.65 -7.23 -12.54
CA TYR A 106 -3.43 -7.12 -13.33
C TYR A 106 -2.22 -6.99 -12.42
N GLY A 107 -1.07 -7.48 -12.88
CA GLY A 107 0.17 -7.39 -12.12
C GLY A 107 1.41 -7.59 -12.98
N ILE A 108 2.56 -7.48 -12.34
CA ILE A 108 3.86 -7.85 -12.91
C ILE A 108 4.38 -9.07 -12.16
N LEU A 109 4.64 -10.12 -12.91
CA LEU A 109 5.25 -11.36 -12.42
C LEU A 109 6.71 -11.41 -12.86
N SER A 110 7.63 -11.49 -11.90
CA SER A 110 9.07 -11.67 -12.14
C SER A 110 9.47 -13.09 -11.77
N VAL A 111 10.04 -13.83 -12.72
CA VAL A 111 10.40 -15.25 -12.56
C VAL A 111 11.88 -15.45 -12.91
N PRO A 112 12.67 -16.12 -12.06
CA PRO A 112 14.05 -16.49 -12.41
C PRO A 112 14.11 -17.30 -13.71
N LYS A 113 15.09 -16.96 -14.57
CA LYS A 113 15.32 -17.70 -15.85
C LYS A 113 15.85 -19.10 -15.62
N LYS A 114 16.63 -19.29 -14.55
CA LYS A 114 17.16 -20.62 -14.21
C LYS A 114 16.00 -21.51 -13.76
N ALA A 115 15.90 -22.70 -14.34
CA ALA A 115 14.87 -23.66 -13.92
C ALA A 115 15.08 -24.08 -12.45
N GLY A 116 13.98 -24.17 -11.70
CA GLY A 116 14.02 -24.52 -10.28
C GLY A 116 12.67 -24.32 -9.59
N LYS A 117 12.65 -24.62 -8.28
CA LYS A 117 11.56 -24.25 -7.38
C LYS A 117 12.04 -23.08 -6.52
N TYR A 118 11.25 -22.04 -6.46
CA TYR A 118 11.58 -20.80 -5.77
C TYR A 118 10.48 -20.39 -4.81
N PRO A 119 10.80 -19.79 -3.68
CA PRO A 119 9.80 -19.10 -2.87
C PRO A 119 9.13 -18.00 -3.68
N ALA A 120 7.87 -17.73 -3.38
CA ALA A 120 7.10 -16.68 -4.04
C ALA A 120 6.77 -15.56 -3.04
N LEU A 121 6.88 -14.33 -3.51
CA LEU A 121 6.54 -13.11 -2.77
C LEU A 121 5.40 -12.40 -3.48
N LEU A 122 4.27 -12.24 -2.78
CA LEU A 122 3.17 -11.39 -3.22
C LEU A 122 3.35 -9.97 -2.66
N ARG A 123 3.34 -8.99 -3.55
CA ARG A 123 3.32 -7.56 -3.22
C ARG A 123 1.93 -7.00 -3.47
N VAL A 124 1.29 -6.52 -2.41
CA VAL A 124 0.00 -5.82 -2.47
C VAL A 124 0.26 -4.32 -2.40
N PRO A 125 -0.36 -3.50 -3.26
CA PRO A 125 -0.07 -2.07 -3.33
C PRO A 125 -0.65 -1.28 -2.16
N GLY A 126 -0.06 -0.12 -1.89
CA GLY A 126 -0.73 0.95 -1.17
C GLY A 126 -1.77 1.66 -2.05
N ALA A 127 -2.51 2.61 -1.48
CA ALA A 127 -3.52 3.40 -2.20
C ALA A 127 -2.98 4.09 -3.45
N GLY A 128 -3.85 4.24 -4.46
CA GLY A 128 -3.59 4.94 -5.72
C GLY A 128 -3.25 4.01 -6.88
N ILE A 129 -3.61 4.49 -8.08
CA ILE A 129 -3.32 3.81 -9.34
C ILE A 129 -1.98 4.29 -9.89
N ARG A 130 -1.21 3.37 -10.45
CA ARG A 130 0.12 3.65 -11.00
C ARG A 130 0.59 2.51 -11.89
N PRO A 131 1.58 2.74 -12.77
CA PRO A 131 2.28 1.65 -13.43
C PRO A 131 3.13 0.87 -12.42
N TYR A 132 3.42 -0.38 -12.75
CA TYR A 132 4.32 -1.21 -11.96
C TYR A 132 5.56 -1.58 -12.77
N ASN A 133 6.66 -1.73 -12.06
CA ASN A 133 7.90 -2.26 -12.60
C ASN A 133 8.20 -3.64 -12.00
N PRO A 134 8.93 -4.51 -12.74
CA PRO A 134 9.40 -5.77 -12.18
C PRO A 134 10.32 -5.55 -10.99
N GLU A 135 10.22 -6.43 -10.00
CA GLU A 135 11.19 -6.55 -8.91
C GLU A 135 11.98 -7.85 -9.10
N PHE A 136 13.30 -7.74 -9.16
CA PHE A 136 14.18 -8.87 -9.36
C PHE A 136 14.92 -9.22 -8.08
N ASN A 137 14.30 -10.10 -7.30
CA ASN A 137 14.87 -10.63 -6.06
C ASN A 137 15.56 -11.97 -6.39
N GLU A 138 16.82 -12.11 -6.04
CA GLU A 138 17.59 -13.32 -6.32
C GLU A 138 16.93 -14.55 -5.72
N GLY A 139 16.68 -15.57 -6.56
CA GLY A 139 16.08 -16.82 -6.12
C GLY A 139 14.62 -16.72 -5.64
N VAL A 140 13.89 -15.69 -6.05
CA VAL A 140 12.49 -15.47 -5.62
C VAL A 140 11.62 -15.17 -6.85
N ILE A 141 10.42 -15.74 -6.89
CA ILE A 141 9.36 -15.31 -7.79
C ILE A 141 8.63 -14.15 -7.12
N THR A 142 8.51 -13.00 -7.78
CA THR A 142 7.80 -11.84 -7.23
C THR A 142 6.57 -11.51 -8.06
N LEU A 143 5.43 -11.40 -7.42
CA LEU A 143 4.18 -10.94 -8.03
C LEU A 143 3.74 -9.63 -7.40
N ASN A 144 3.80 -8.54 -8.17
CA ASN A 144 3.24 -7.24 -7.82
C ASN A 144 1.86 -7.10 -8.44
N ILE A 145 0.80 -6.98 -7.66
CA ILE A 145 -0.58 -6.84 -8.16
C ILE A 145 -1.11 -5.42 -8.02
N GLY A 146 -1.93 -5.02 -9.00
CA GLY A 146 -2.78 -3.83 -8.92
C GLY A 146 -4.22 -4.24 -8.59
N ILE A 147 -4.84 -3.58 -7.62
CA ILE A 147 -6.18 -3.96 -7.09
C ILE A 147 -7.36 -3.25 -7.77
N HIS A 148 -7.10 -2.39 -8.76
CA HIS A 148 -8.14 -1.53 -9.35
C HIS A 148 -8.73 -2.07 -10.66
N GLY A 149 -8.39 -3.28 -11.08
CA GLY A 149 -8.84 -3.82 -12.36
C GLY A 149 -8.30 -3.08 -13.58
N ILE A 150 -7.20 -2.35 -13.43
CA ILE A 150 -6.56 -1.54 -14.48
C ILE A 150 -5.22 -2.19 -14.84
N PRO A 151 -4.91 -2.40 -16.14
CA PRO A 151 -3.58 -2.87 -16.55
C PRO A 151 -2.46 -2.02 -15.96
N VAL A 152 -1.37 -2.66 -15.58
CA VAL A 152 -0.28 -2.01 -14.82
C VAL A 152 0.90 -1.58 -15.69
N THR A 153 0.79 -1.76 -17.01
CA THR A 153 1.82 -1.47 -18.01
C THR A 153 1.46 -0.34 -18.97
N LEU A 154 0.35 0.35 -18.72
CA LEU A 154 -0.09 1.48 -19.55
C LEU A 154 0.87 2.68 -19.40
N PRO A 155 0.87 3.59 -20.37
CA PRO A 155 1.64 4.84 -20.25
C PRO A 155 1.23 5.66 -19.03
N ASP A 156 2.18 6.31 -18.39
CA ASP A 156 1.99 7.15 -17.19
C ASP A 156 0.87 8.17 -17.32
N GLN A 157 0.68 8.73 -18.53
CA GLN A 157 -0.36 9.72 -18.80
C GLN A 157 -1.77 9.15 -18.57
N VAL A 158 -1.98 7.86 -18.85
CA VAL A 158 -3.28 7.19 -18.62
C VAL A 158 -3.62 7.20 -17.13
N TYR A 159 -2.67 6.84 -16.27
CA TYR A 159 -2.90 6.87 -14.82
C TYR A 159 -3.12 8.28 -14.28
N ARG A 160 -2.39 9.29 -14.80
CA ARG A 160 -2.63 10.69 -14.45
C ARG A 160 -4.04 11.14 -14.84
N ASN A 161 -4.49 10.80 -16.02
CA ASN A 161 -5.83 11.15 -16.52
C ASN A 161 -6.93 10.48 -15.69
N LEU A 162 -6.76 9.19 -15.34
CA LEU A 162 -7.70 8.45 -14.48
C LEU A 162 -7.76 9.07 -13.07
N SER A 163 -6.60 9.42 -12.50
CA SER A 163 -6.52 10.04 -11.17
C SER A 163 -7.12 11.45 -11.14
N ALA A 164 -7.02 12.21 -12.23
CA ALA A 164 -7.63 13.53 -12.34
C ALA A 164 -9.13 13.48 -12.68
N GLY A 165 -9.58 12.41 -13.32
CA GLY A 165 -10.95 12.20 -13.81
C GLY A 165 -11.73 11.19 -12.99
N GLY A 166 -12.05 10.03 -13.59
CA GLY A 166 -12.97 9.04 -13.04
C GLY A 166 -12.58 8.43 -11.67
N LEU A 167 -11.30 8.49 -11.30
CA LEU A 167 -10.81 8.02 -9.99
C LEU A 167 -10.37 9.19 -9.09
N ASN A 168 -10.77 10.41 -9.42
CA ASN A 168 -10.58 11.54 -8.53
C ASN A 168 -11.37 11.33 -7.24
N GLY A 169 -10.70 11.48 -6.10
CA GLY A 169 -11.31 11.23 -4.80
C GLY A 169 -11.39 9.76 -4.37
N TYR A 170 -10.89 8.82 -5.18
CA TYR A 170 -10.79 7.41 -4.81
C TYR A 170 -10.28 7.17 -3.37
N PRO A 171 -9.24 7.86 -2.85
CA PRO A 171 -8.81 7.68 -1.47
C PRO A 171 -9.82 8.15 -0.42
N SER A 172 -10.82 8.94 -0.82
CA SER A 172 -11.87 9.47 0.06
C SER A 172 -13.23 8.78 -0.14
N MET A 173 -13.27 7.67 -0.86
CA MET A 173 -14.50 6.87 -1.00
C MET A 173 -15.02 6.46 0.37
N ASN A 174 -16.35 6.41 0.49
CA ASN A 174 -16.98 6.04 1.75
C ASN A 174 -16.77 4.57 2.09
N MET A 175 -15.68 4.29 2.77
CA MET A 175 -15.27 2.95 3.21
C MET A 175 -16.13 2.37 4.34
N ASN A 176 -17.12 3.13 4.83
CA ASN A 176 -18.05 2.68 5.87
C ASN A 176 -19.22 1.87 5.30
N LYS A 177 -19.33 1.76 3.99
CA LYS A 177 -20.35 0.95 3.32
C LYS A 177 -19.76 -0.34 2.81
N ARG A 178 -20.40 -1.47 3.09
CA ARG A 178 -19.96 -2.80 2.63
C ARG A 178 -19.96 -2.95 1.11
N ASP A 179 -20.87 -2.29 0.44
CA ASP A 179 -21.03 -2.27 -1.02
C ASP A 179 -20.04 -1.36 -1.75
N SER A 180 -19.15 -0.71 -1.01
CA SER A 180 -18.06 0.11 -1.55
C SER A 180 -16.75 -0.67 -1.79
N LEU A 181 -16.74 -1.97 -1.48
CA LEU A 181 -15.56 -2.86 -1.62
C LEU A 181 -15.65 -3.67 -2.95
#